data_5fc2a605222ed9a9aae886e3d96030da
#
_entry.id   5fc2a605222ed9a9aae886e3d96030da
#
_cell.length_a   1.000
_cell.length_b   1.000
_cell.length_c   1.000
_cell.angle_alpha   90.00
_cell.angle_beta   90.00
_cell.angle_gamma   90.00
#
_symmetry.space_group_name_H-M   'P 1'
#
loop_
_entity.id
_entity.type
_entity.pdbx_description
1 polymer ?
#
loop_
_entity_poly.entity_id
_entity_poly.type
_entity_poly.pdbx_seq_one_letter_code
_entity_poly.pdbx_strand_id
1 'polypeptide(L)'
;MDERRKHPRAEIDEPAYVSAGGSVMSCKVRNISIEGAAIDVENPAFVPPSFRLVMANDSSVYECRIAWIQQNRIGVTFAAMPQQARHLGNESR
;
A
#
# COMPACT_ATOMS: atom_id res chain seq x y z
N MET A 1 -12.24 -9.60 21.00
CA MET A 1 -12.29 -8.88 20.87
C MET A 1 -11.44 -7.92 20.47
N ASP A 2 -11.42 -7.48 19.65
CA ASP A 2 -10.64 -6.63 19.14
C ASP A 2 -11.03 -5.30 19.09
N GLU A 3 -11.91 -4.95 19.87
CA GLU A 3 -12.42 -3.70 19.85
C GLU A 3 -11.45 -2.72 20.20
N ARG A 4 -10.39 -3.06 20.80
CA ARG A 4 -9.43 -2.09 21.12
C ARG A 4 -8.71 -1.60 19.89
N ARG A 5 -8.89 -2.20 18.75
CA ARG A 5 -8.27 -1.77 17.59
C ARG A 5 -9.01 -0.63 17.01
N LYS A 6 -8.41 0.53 16.82
CA LYS A 6 -9.11 1.61 16.26
C LYS A 6 -9.35 1.45 14.83
N HIS A 7 -8.44 0.86 14.07
CA HIS A 7 -8.58 0.69 12.64
C HIS A 7 -8.36 -0.78 12.32
N PRO A 8 -9.42 -1.56 12.30
CA PRO A 8 -9.29 -2.98 12.04
C PRO A 8 -8.64 -3.24 10.70
N ARG A 9 -7.79 -4.24 10.65
CA ARG A 9 -7.14 -4.62 9.43
C ARG A 9 -7.87 -5.77 8.80
N ALA A 10 -8.07 -5.70 7.51
CA ALA A 10 -8.65 -6.80 6.77
C ALA A 10 -7.53 -7.69 6.29
N GLU A 11 -7.65 -8.98 6.55
CA GLU A 11 -6.69 -9.96 6.06
C GLU A 11 -7.07 -10.26 4.63
N ILE A 12 -6.17 -10.05 3.70
CA ILE A 12 -6.45 -10.27 2.30
C ILE A 12 -5.26 -10.92 1.65
N ASP A 13 -5.32 -11.15 0.37
CA ASP A 13 -4.23 -11.78 -0.32
C ASP A 13 -4.35 -11.27 -1.75
N GLU A 14 -4.08 -10.00 -1.95
CA GLU A 14 -4.33 -9.34 -3.20
C GLU A 14 -3.07 -8.97 -3.93
N PRO A 15 -2.97 -9.25 -5.20
CA PRO A 15 -1.81 -8.82 -5.97
C PRO A 15 -1.80 -7.31 -6.15
N ALA A 16 -0.61 -6.76 -6.18
CA ALA A 16 -0.43 -5.34 -6.34
C ALA A 16 0.96 -5.07 -6.90
N TYR A 17 1.26 -3.82 -7.12
CA TYR A 17 2.55 -3.43 -7.66
C TYR A 17 3.12 -2.27 -6.88
N VAL A 18 4.43 -2.33 -6.63
CA VAL A 18 5.18 -1.21 -6.08
C VAL A 18 5.68 -0.41 -7.27
N SER A 19 5.31 0.85 -7.35
CA SER A 19 5.70 1.71 -8.45
C SER A 19 6.55 2.84 -7.91
N ALA A 20 7.74 2.98 -8.41
CA ALA A 20 8.64 4.03 -7.95
C ALA A 20 9.70 4.30 -9.00
N GLY A 21 9.88 5.59 -9.31
CA GLY A 21 10.96 5.98 -10.18
C GLY A 21 11.00 5.32 -11.54
N GLY A 22 9.86 5.03 -12.09
CA GLY A 22 9.80 4.39 -13.38
C GLY A 22 9.92 2.89 -13.33
N SER A 23 10.08 2.31 -12.16
CA SER A 23 10.16 0.87 -12.00
C SER A 23 8.90 0.35 -11.35
N VAL A 24 8.53 -0.86 -11.70
CA VAL A 24 7.35 -1.51 -11.14
C VAL A 24 7.74 -2.91 -10.73
N MET A 25 7.39 -3.31 -9.52
CA MET A 25 7.64 -4.68 -9.09
C MET A 25 6.40 -5.25 -8.46
N SER A 26 6.17 -6.53 -8.68
CA SER A 26 5.00 -7.21 -8.15
C SER A 26 5.11 -7.40 -6.66
N CYS A 27 3.98 -7.39 -6.00
CA CYS A 27 3.94 -7.67 -4.58
C CYS A 27 2.58 -8.22 -4.24
N LYS A 28 2.39 -8.56 -2.98
CA LYS A 28 1.11 -9.08 -2.54
C LYS A 28 0.73 -8.39 -1.25
N VAL A 29 -0.46 -7.83 -1.20
CA VAL A 29 -0.95 -7.16 -0.02
C VAL A 29 -1.56 -8.19 0.90
N ARG A 30 -1.06 -8.30 2.11
CA ARG A 30 -1.50 -9.33 3.05
C ARG A 30 -2.53 -8.81 4.02
N ASN A 31 -2.50 -7.54 4.34
CA ASN A 31 -3.59 -6.94 5.10
C ASN A 31 -3.59 -5.45 4.82
N ILE A 32 -4.70 -4.81 5.07
CA ILE A 32 -4.85 -3.41 4.74
C ILE A 32 -5.84 -2.76 5.71
N SER A 33 -5.59 -1.50 6.02
CA SER A 33 -6.52 -0.70 6.80
C SER A 33 -6.47 0.70 6.23
N ILE A 34 -7.18 1.63 6.80
CA ILE A 34 -7.15 2.99 6.27
C ILE A 34 -5.82 3.67 6.55
N GLU A 35 -5.02 3.15 7.47
CA GLU A 35 -3.76 3.76 7.80
C GLU A 35 -2.59 3.20 7.02
N GLY A 36 -2.67 2.01 6.57
CA GLY A 36 -1.55 1.38 5.90
C GLY A 36 -1.81 -0.07 5.59
N ALA A 37 -0.76 -0.79 5.29
CA ALA A 37 -0.86 -2.17 4.84
C ALA A 37 0.41 -2.92 5.15
N ALA A 38 0.32 -4.24 5.10
CA ALA A 38 1.50 -5.10 5.12
C ALA A 38 1.57 -5.80 3.77
N ILE A 39 2.71 -5.73 3.12
CA ILE A 39 2.87 -6.31 1.80
C ILE A 39 4.08 -7.22 1.78
N ASP A 40 4.00 -8.25 0.98
CA ASP A 40 5.09 -9.18 0.77
C ASP A 40 5.74 -8.83 -0.55
N VAL A 41 7.05 -8.67 -0.55
CA VAL A 41 7.80 -8.34 -1.75
C VAL A 41 8.93 -9.32 -1.91
N GLU A 42 9.44 -9.42 -3.12
CA GLU A 42 10.49 -10.38 -3.37
C GLU A 42 11.78 -9.96 -2.71
N ASN A 43 12.12 -8.71 -2.78
CA ASN A 43 13.35 -8.21 -2.17
C ASN A 43 13.11 -6.79 -1.64
N PRO A 44 12.93 -6.66 -0.33
CA PRO A 44 12.67 -5.33 0.24
C PRO A 44 13.77 -4.33 -0.01
N ALA A 45 14.99 -4.79 -0.27
CA ALA A 45 16.09 -3.86 -0.50
C ALA A 45 15.88 -3.03 -1.75
N PHE A 46 15.02 -3.50 -2.66
CA PHE A 46 14.76 -2.76 -3.89
C PHE A 46 13.58 -1.81 -3.75
N VAL A 47 12.94 -1.77 -2.60
CA VAL A 47 11.78 -0.92 -2.41
C VAL A 47 12.24 0.38 -1.76
N PRO A 48 12.01 1.52 -2.39
CA PRO A 48 12.46 2.79 -1.80
C PRO A 48 11.61 3.16 -0.59
N PRO A 49 12.08 4.08 0.24
CA PRO A 49 11.35 4.46 1.44
C PRO A 49 9.95 4.99 1.17
N SER A 50 9.74 5.59 0.02
CA SER A 50 8.42 6.08 -0.38
C SER A 50 8.12 5.58 -1.78
N PHE A 51 6.91 5.15 -2.00
CA PHE A 51 6.53 4.61 -3.30
C PHE A 51 5.02 4.63 -3.43
N ARG A 52 4.53 4.24 -4.58
CA ARG A 52 3.10 4.10 -4.81
C ARG A 52 2.76 2.63 -4.89
N LEU A 53 1.70 2.27 -4.21
CA LEU A 53 1.19 0.91 -4.25
C LEU A 53 -0.04 0.91 -5.14
N VAL A 54 -0.01 0.13 -6.19
CA VAL A 54 -1.11 0.07 -7.15
C VAL A 54 -1.76 -1.28 -7.03
N MET A 55 -3.03 -1.29 -6.66
CA MET A 55 -3.76 -2.55 -6.49
C MET A 55 -4.11 -3.09 -7.87
N ALA A 56 -3.90 -4.38 -8.07
CA ALA A 56 -4.15 -4.97 -9.38
C ALA A 56 -5.63 -5.07 -9.69
N ASN A 57 -6.45 -5.26 -8.67
CA ASN A 57 -7.87 -5.54 -8.92
C ASN A 57 -8.66 -4.31 -9.34
N ASP A 58 -8.37 -3.15 -8.79
CA ASP A 58 -9.19 -1.99 -9.11
C ASP A 58 -8.35 -0.77 -9.44
N SER A 59 -7.05 -0.93 -9.54
CA SER A 59 -6.14 0.16 -9.91
C SER A 59 -6.09 1.30 -8.88
N SER A 60 -6.51 1.04 -7.66
CA SER A 60 -6.37 2.04 -6.61
C SER A 60 -4.89 2.31 -6.35
N VAL A 61 -4.55 3.54 -6.10
CA VAL A 61 -3.16 3.95 -5.89
C VAL A 61 -3.04 4.57 -4.52
N TYR A 62 -2.09 4.08 -3.75
CA TYR A 62 -1.83 4.58 -2.41
C TYR A 62 -0.42 5.10 -2.32
N GLU A 63 -0.24 6.29 -1.78
CA GLU A 63 1.09 6.83 -1.54
C GLU A 63 1.57 6.23 -0.23
N CYS A 64 2.67 5.52 -0.27
CA CYS A 64 3.14 4.73 0.86
C CYS A 64 4.50 5.15 1.33
N ARG A 65 4.73 4.94 2.62
CA ARG A 65 6.02 5.14 3.21
C ARG A 65 6.32 3.93 4.06
N ILE A 66 7.52 3.40 3.98
CA ILE A 66 7.87 2.20 4.73
C ILE A 66 7.95 2.54 6.22
N ALA A 67 7.24 1.76 7.02
CA ALA A 67 7.27 1.90 8.47
C ALA A 67 8.20 0.87 9.09
N TRP A 68 8.23 -0.34 8.56
CA TRP A 68 9.11 -1.39 9.08
C TRP A 68 9.34 -2.43 7.99
N ILE A 69 10.40 -3.18 8.13
CA ILE A 69 10.74 -4.27 7.23
C ILE A 69 11.06 -5.49 8.09
N GLN A 70 10.50 -6.63 7.73
CA GLN A 70 10.76 -7.84 8.44
C GLN A 70 10.85 -8.94 7.40
N GLN A 71 12.02 -9.39 7.11
CA GLN A 71 12.27 -10.38 6.07
C GLN A 71 11.74 -9.88 4.73
N ASN A 72 10.81 -10.56 4.12
CA ASN A 72 10.27 -10.15 2.84
C ASN A 72 8.96 -9.38 2.99
N ARG A 73 8.61 -9.01 4.20
CA ARG A 73 7.37 -8.28 4.45
C ARG A 73 7.66 -6.86 4.85
N ILE A 74 6.91 -5.91 4.30
CA ILE A 74 7.07 -4.52 4.61
C ILE A 74 5.78 -3.99 5.16
N GLY A 75 5.85 -3.26 6.26
CA GLY A 75 4.68 -2.52 6.74
C GLY A 75 4.79 -1.11 6.22
N VAL A 76 3.70 -0.59 5.66
CA VAL A 76 3.70 0.76 5.12
C VAL A 76 2.58 1.56 5.74
N THR A 77 2.79 2.87 5.82
CA THR A 77 1.72 3.79 6.19
C THR A 77 1.35 4.56 4.94
N PHE A 78 0.08 4.92 4.86
CA PHE A 78 -0.39 5.69 3.72
C PHE A 78 -0.15 7.16 4.02
N ALA A 79 0.53 7.83 3.10
CA ALA A 79 0.88 9.22 3.32
C ALA A 79 -0.31 10.13 3.08
N ALA A 80 -1.25 9.68 2.30
CA ALA A 80 -2.40 10.49 1.97
C ALA A 80 -3.55 9.58 1.67
N MET A 81 -4.71 10.15 1.46
CA MET A 81 -5.86 9.37 1.08
C MET A 81 -5.61 8.69 -0.23
N PRO A 82 -6.27 7.57 -0.49
CA PRO A 82 -6.14 6.91 -1.77
C PRO A 82 -6.47 7.86 -2.91
N GLN A 83 -5.72 7.73 -3.98
CA GLN A 83 -5.85 8.65 -5.07
C GLN A 83 -6.84 8.27 -6.12
N GLN A 84 -7.34 7.11 -6.11
CA GLN A 84 -8.19 6.66 -7.19
C GLN A 84 -9.35 7.54 -7.42
N ALA A 85 -9.79 8.22 -6.44
CA ALA A 85 -10.96 8.95 -6.61
C ALA A 85 -10.74 10.25 -7.18
N ARG A 86 -9.78 10.63 -7.24
CA ARG A 86 -9.71 11.87 -7.62
C ARG A 86 -9.68 12.19 -8.80
N HIS A 87 -9.94 11.93 -9.11
CA HIS A 87 -9.92 12.20 -9.93
C HIS A 87 -10.45 12.89 -10.32
N LEU A 88 -10.55 12.96 -9.97
CA LEU A 88 -11.04 13.58 -10.02
C LEU A 88 -11.18 14.39 -9.86
N GLY A 89 -10.91 14.61 -9.84
CA GLY A 89 -10.97 15.40 -9.62
C GLY A 89 -11.11 16.14 -9.53
N ASN A 90 -10.90 16.29 -9.57
CA ASN A 90 -10.99 16.95 -9.41
C ASN A 90 -11.32 17.64 -9.23
N GLU A 91 -11.38 17.57 -9.26
CA GLU A 91 -11.64 18.13 -8.99
C GLU A 91 -11.68 18.92 -8.77
N SER A 92 -11.61 19.23 -8.83
CA SER A 92 -11.58 19.91 -8.54
C SER A 92 -11.65 20.67 -8.42
N ARG A 93 -11.68 21.07 -8.45
CA ARG A 93 -11.75 21.79 -8.24
C ARG A 93 -11.85 22.29 -8.09
#